data_d92c3b231bd6f29394aa1d109c6d2abc
#
_entry.id   d92c3b231bd6f29394aa1d109c6d2abc
#
_cell.length_a   1.000
_cell.length_b   1.000
_cell.length_c   1.000
_cell.angle_alpha   90.00
_cell.angle_beta   90.00
_cell.angle_gamma   90.00
#
_symmetry.space_group_name_H-M   'P 1'
#
loop_
_entity.id
_entity.type
_entity.pdbx_description
1 polymer ?
#
loop_
_entity_poly.entity_id
_entity_poly.type
_entity_poly.pdbx_seq_one_letter_code
_entity_poly.pdbx_strand_id
1 'polypeptide(L)'
;MTQKTQAERHDWRAQEMLLLQQVIQNLGKDEGAHHTALKIMLQLMSEFFGLNQGRIVLQHTDDENASIYYSYGLSPAQIERGVYAPHEGITGAVLAHSYMIIVDDIHKDPSFLDRAILRDEFPPEQTMFIALPIAAHNRTFGVLACHRARLSPRPLHDDISLLRILATLVGQLLYIHENNEARQQLLQTQNQKLKQTLQSHSRRYGIVGSSAPLLKAVSELERVAHSNANVLLLGENGTGKEMFARTLHTASRRVGQPFIKVSCHNVDEDELSREIFGGGNQAGLLEQADGGTLFFDEIAAFSPDQQNRLLRVLQENTVMRLDGRKPININVRIITATEYDLAAEVEAGRFDADLYYRLYVVPIHLPPLRERRSDIPELVAYFLHQINRETGRNLNLTAEAVEQLQHHTWPGNVYELHQFLQQLVAETEGNLADEQQVWRLLNQLSTVPIASAFPKPSSHRRPNKLQGFSIQGNQARPYLQADSHSLEKIEETLAYCRGNKTQAAQMLGLSTRQLYYRLEKLKQEKESQKSS
;
A
#
# COMPACT_ATOMS: atom_id res chain seq x y z
N MET A 1 54.80 40.88 -4.78
CA MET A 1 54.48 39.45 -4.46
C MET A 1 53.11 39.24 -3.85
N THR A 2 52.46 40.20 -3.23
CA THR A 2 51.23 40.06 -2.44
C THR A 2 49.91 39.92 -3.24
N GLN A 3 49.79 40.49 -4.44
CA GLN A 3 48.52 40.43 -5.21
C GLN A 3 48.33 39.12 -6.00
N LYS A 4 49.43 38.50 -6.47
CA LYS A 4 49.36 37.23 -7.20
C LYS A 4 48.94 36.06 -6.28
N THR A 5 49.45 36.05 -5.05
CA THR A 5 49.11 35.06 -4.02
C THR A 5 47.65 35.18 -3.53
N GLN A 6 47.07 36.38 -3.61
CA GLN A 6 45.67 36.60 -3.19
C GLN A 6 44.68 36.18 -4.26
N ALA A 7 45.00 36.35 -5.53
CA ALA A 7 44.21 35.88 -6.67
C ALA A 7 44.20 34.33 -6.76
N GLU A 8 45.38 33.70 -6.58
CA GLU A 8 45.49 32.23 -6.56
C GLU A 8 44.72 31.60 -5.39
N ARG A 9 44.71 32.24 -4.21
CA ARG A 9 43.87 31.78 -3.07
C ARG A 9 42.38 31.95 -3.33
N HIS A 10 41.96 32.91 -4.11
CA HIS A 10 40.54 33.11 -4.47
C HIS A 10 40.08 32.03 -5.45
N ASP A 11 40.93 31.60 -6.35
CA ASP A 11 40.66 30.57 -7.35
C ASP A 11 40.49 29.18 -6.67
N TRP A 12 41.36 28.83 -5.72
CA TRP A 12 41.25 27.56 -4.99
C TRP A 12 40.00 27.45 -4.12
N ARG A 13 39.56 28.53 -3.46
CA ARG A 13 38.32 28.57 -2.70
C ARG A 13 37.09 28.37 -3.57
N ALA A 14 37.09 28.94 -4.76
CA ALA A 14 36.03 28.74 -5.74
C ALA A 14 35.97 27.27 -6.19
N GLN A 15 37.11 26.64 -6.41
CA GLN A 15 37.22 25.22 -6.78
C GLN A 15 36.79 24.30 -5.63
N GLU A 16 37.15 24.60 -4.36
CA GLU A 16 36.66 23.87 -3.19
C GLU A 16 35.14 23.91 -3.08
N MET A 17 34.54 25.09 -3.26
CA MET A 17 33.08 25.24 -3.20
C MET A 17 32.41 24.46 -4.32
N LEU A 18 32.97 24.49 -5.53
CA LEU A 18 32.47 23.72 -6.67
C LEU A 18 32.51 22.21 -6.40
N LEU A 19 33.63 21.70 -5.87
CA LEU A 19 33.77 20.30 -5.51
C LEU A 19 32.72 19.89 -4.47
N LEU A 20 32.61 20.65 -3.38
CA LEU A 20 31.61 20.36 -2.33
C LEU A 20 30.19 20.40 -2.88
N GLN A 21 29.87 21.39 -3.72
CA GLN A 21 28.56 21.50 -4.36
C GLN A 21 28.27 20.32 -5.29
N GLN A 22 29.23 19.87 -6.09
CA GLN A 22 29.06 18.69 -6.96
C GLN A 22 28.90 17.39 -6.15
N VAL A 23 29.68 17.23 -5.09
CA VAL A 23 29.54 16.07 -4.19
C VAL A 23 28.14 16.05 -3.59
N ILE A 24 27.69 17.17 -2.98
CA ILE A 24 26.38 17.27 -2.35
C ILE A 24 25.23 17.04 -3.36
N GLN A 25 25.30 17.63 -4.55
CA GLN A 25 24.28 17.45 -5.59
C GLN A 25 24.16 16.02 -6.10
N ASN A 26 25.28 15.29 -6.15
CA ASN A 26 25.26 13.89 -6.59
C ASN A 26 24.88 12.92 -5.46
N LEU A 27 25.03 13.30 -4.20
CA LEU A 27 24.60 12.52 -3.04
C LEU A 27 23.06 12.41 -2.90
N GLY A 28 22.30 13.35 -3.48
CA GLY A 28 20.84 13.41 -3.38
C GLY A 28 20.07 12.69 -4.50
N LYS A 29 20.77 12.07 -5.45
CA LYS A 29 20.16 11.33 -6.56
C LYS A 29 20.16 9.83 -6.22
N ASP A 30 19.21 9.07 -6.60
CA ASP A 30 19.00 7.62 -6.48
C ASP A 30 20.00 6.72 -5.71
N GLU A 31 19.54 5.53 -5.25
CA GLU A 31 20.30 4.56 -4.42
C GLU A 31 21.68 4.10 -4.98
N GLY A 32 21.96 4.27 -6.26
CA GLY A 32 23.28 4.03 -6.89
C GLY A 32 24.17 5.28 -7.02
N ALA A 33 23.67 6.47 -6.72
CA ALA A 33 24.35 7.73 -7.00
C ALA A 33 25.54 7.99 -6.06
N HIS A 34 25.55 7.42 -4.86
CA HIS A 34 26.66 7.56 -3.92
C HIS A 34 27.96 6.93 -4.44
N HIS A 35 27.91 5.78 -5.15
CA HIS A 35 29.08 5.20 -5.81
C HIS A 35 29.71 6.14 -6.82
N THR A 36 28.88 6.78 -7.64
CA THR A 36 29.32 7.73 -8.65
C THR A 36 29.87 9.01 -8.00
N ALA A 37 29.18 9.51 -6.97
CA ALA A 37 29.58 10.71 -6.24
C ALA A 37 30.95 10.57 -5.57
N LEU A 38 31.24 9.43 -4.94
CA LEU A 38 32.53 9.18 -4.28
C LEU A 38 33.67 9.04 -5.30
N LYS A 39 33.46 8.43 -6.46
CA LYS A 39 34.45 8.39 -7.56
C LYS A 39 34.73 9.78 -8.12
N ILE A 40 33.68 10.57 -8.39
CA ILE A 40 33.81 11.95 -8.86
C ILE A 40 34.59 12.80 -7.85
N MET A 41 34.28 12.64 -6.55
CA MET A 41 35.02 13.34 -5.49
C MET A 41 36.52 13.04 -5.53
N LEU A 42 36.92 11.77 -5.63
CA LEU A 42 38.31 11.37 -5.71
C LEU A 42 38.99 11.87 -6.97
N GLN A 43 38.29 11.89 -8.11
CA GLN A 43 38.76 12.45 -9.36
C GLN A 43 39.03 13.97 -9.25
N LEU A 44 38.06 14.72 -8.72
CA LEU A 44 38.19 16.16 -8.56
C LEU A 44 39.29 16.55 -7.55
N MET A 45 39.51 15.73 -6.51
CA MET A 45 40.61 15.88 -5.57
C MET A 45 41.97 15.80 -6.30
N SER A 46 42.11 14.87 -7.25
CA SER A 46 43.33 14.70 -8.02
C SER A 46 43.51 15.84 -9.05
N GLU A 47 42.48 16.16 -9.82
CA GLU A 47 42.54 17.11 -10.94
C GLU A 47 42.73 18.57 -10.50
N PHE A 48 42.02 18.99 -9.45
CA PHE A 48 42.04 20.39 -9.01
C PHE A 48 43.04 20.67 -7.90
N PHE A 49 43.33 19.70 -7.03
CA PHE A 49 44.13 19.92 -5.83
C PHE A 49 45.46 19.16 -5.81
N GLY A 50 45.71 18.32 -6.82
CA GLY A 50 46.93 17.51 -6.87
C GLY A 50 47.01 16.48 -5.74
N LEU A 51 45.84 16.09 -5.18
CA LEU A 51 45.73 15.03 -4.19
C LEU A 51 45.51 13.69 -4.92
N ASN A 52 46.61 13.15 -5.38
CA ASN A 52 46.63 12.05 -6.34
C ASN A 52 46.37 10.68 -5.67
N GLN A 53 45.99 9.71 -6.50
CA GLN A 53 45.76 8.30 -6.08
C GLN A 53 44.86 8.22 -4.83
N GLY A 54 43.82 9.07 -4.83
CA GLY A 54 42.81 9.12 -3.79
C GLY A 54 42.08 7.78 -3.68
N ARG A 55 41.92 7.30 -2.44
CA ARG A 55 41.25 6.05 -2.16
C ARG A 55 40.42 6.13 -0.87
N ILE A 56 39.30 5.44 -0.89
CA ILE A 56 38.45 5.20 0.27
C ILE A 56 38.56 3.71 0.59
N VAL A 57 39.10 3.43 1.75
CA VAL A 57 39.25 2.09 2.32
C VAL A 57 38.13 1.91 3.33
N LEU A 58 37.27 0.90 3.17
CA LEU A 58 36.16 0.63 4.08
C LEU A 58 36.39 -0.69 4.82
N GLN A 59 35.98 -0.72 6.09
CA GLN A 59 35.99 -1.92 6.91
C GLN A 59 34.81 -2.82 6.50
N HIS A 60 35.05 -4.12 6.36
CA HIS A 60 34.01 -5.10 6.11
C HIS A 60 33.18 -5.34 7.38
N THR A 61 31.88 -5.58 7.22
CA THR A 61 30.98 -5.90 8.35
C THR A 61 31.25 -7.28 8.96
N ASP A 62 31.75 -8.21 8.17
CA ASP A 62 31.94 -9.61 8.54
C ASP A 62 33.39 -9.97 8.86
N ASP A 63 34.34 -9.06 8.64
CA ASP A 63 35.78 -9.26 8.86
C ASP A 63 36.38 -7.98 9.46
N GLU A 64 37.42 -8.13 10.30
CA GLU A 64 38.14 -6.98 10.85
C GLU A 64 38.99 -6.27 9.81
N ASN A 65 39.22 -6.86 8.64
CA ASN A 65 39.99 -6.28 7.54
C ASN A 65 39.23 -5.18 6.80
N ALA A 66 39.99 -4.27 6.24
CA ALA A 66 39.48 -3.21 5.38
C ALA A 66 40.10 -3.28 3.99
N SER A 67 39.31 -2.99 2.96
CA SER A 67 39.75 -2.99 1.56
C SER A 67 39.45 -1.69 0.83
N ILE A 68 40.13 -1.45 -0.28
CA ILE A 68 39.87 -0.28 -1.13
C ILE A 68 38.53 -0.49 -1.88
N TYR A 69 37.56 0.30 -1.53
CA TYR A 69 36.23 0.29 -2.13
C TYR A 69 36.10 1.28 -3.31
N TYR A 70 36.70 2.47 -3.15
CA TYR A 70 36.71 3.52 -4.16
C TYR A 70 38.14 4.03 -4.35
N SER A 71 38.49 4.28 -5.59
CA SER A 71 39.80 4.87 -5.91
C SER A 71 39.74 5.64 -7.22
N TYR A 72 40.70 6.57 -7.37
CA TYR A 72 41.01 7.26 -8.60
C TYR A 72 42.52 7.22 -8.86
N GLY A 73 42.91 6.84 -10.06
CA GLY A 73 44.32 6.70 -10.44
C GLY A 73 45.02 5.42 -9.99
N LEU A 74 44.25 4.40 -9.56
CA LEU A 74 44.78 3.07 -9.24
C LEU A 74 44.33 2.04 -10.30
N SER A 75 45.18 1.09 -10.61
CA SER A 75 44.85 -0.06 -11.46
C SER A 75 44.07 -1.12 -10.67
N PRO A 76 43.29 -2.02 -11.33
CA PRO A 76 42.58 -3.09 -10.65
C PRO A 76 43.48 -3.98 -9.78
N ALA A 77 44.71 -4.29 -10.23
CA ALA A 77 45.67 -5.07 -9.48
C ALA A 77 46.18 -4.35 -8.21
N GLN A 78 46.28 -3.02 -8.24
CA GLN A 78 46.63 -2.20 -7.07
C GLN A 78 45.46 -2.15 -6.06
N ILE A 79 44.23 -2.09 -6.53
CA ILE A 79 43.04 -2.11 -5.69
C ILE A 79 42.93 -3.46 -4.95
N GLU A 80 43.11 -4.57 -5.67
CA GLU A 80 43.02 -5.92 -5.11
C GLU A 80 44.09 -6.18 -4.02
N ARG A 81 45.29 -5.65 -4.16
CA ARG A 81 46.35 -5.70 -3.15
C ARG A 81 46.09 -4.83 -1.92
N GLY A 82 45.17 -3.85 -2.03
CA GLY A 82 44.88 -2.86 -0.99
C GLY A 82 43.99 -3.36 0.15
N VAL A 83 44.37 -4.43 0.80
CA VAL A 83 43.69 -4.98 1.98
C VAL A 83 44.57 -4.71 3.23
N TYR A 84 43.95 -4.21 4.30
CA TYR A 84 44.62 -3.76 5.52
C TYR A 84 43.96 -4.37 6.77
N ALA A 85 44.76 -5.00 7.62
CA ALA A 85 44.29 -5.41 8.94
C ALA A 85 44.31 -4.22 9.93
N PRO A 86 43.53 -4.22 11.01
CA PRO A 86 43.64 -3.24 12.09
C PRO A 86 45.07 -3.18 12.61
N HIS A 87 45.55 -1.97 12.90
CA HIS A 87 46.93 -1.68 13.34
C HIS A 87 48.05 -1.96 12.32
N GLU A 88 47.73 -2.40 11.13
CA GLU A 88 48.73 -2.72 10.10
C GLU A 88 49.03 -1.49 9.25
N GLY A 89 50.27 -1.00 9.33
CA GLY A 89 50.73 0.18 8.60
C GLY A 89 49.95 1.45 8.96
N ILE A 90 50.02 2.46 8.10
CA ILE A 90 49.34 3.76 8.30
C ILE A 90 47.84 3.61 8.25
N THR A 91 47.31 2.94 7.22
CA THR A 91 45.85 2.78 7.03
C THR A 91 45.20 2.01 8.18
N GLY A 92 45.82 0.87 8.63
CA GLY A 92 45.33 0.10 9.76
C GLY A 92 45.43 0.84 11.11
N ALA A 93 46.45 1.69 11.28
CA ALA A 93 46.60 2.54 12.46
C ALA A 93 45.51 3.64 12.51
N VAL A 94 45.16 4.26 11.37
CA VAL A 94 44.06 5.24 11.29
C VAL A 94 42.71 4.57 11.58
N LEU A 95 42.48 3.35 11.09
CA LEU A 95 41.26 2.57 11.40
C LEU A 95 41.13 2.27 12.91
N ALA A 96 42.22 1.80 13.52
CA ALA A 96 42.19 1.39 14.91
C ALA A 96 42.05 2.55 15.89
N HIS A 97 42.66 3.69 15.60
CA HIS A 97 42.78 4.79 16.55
C HIS A 97 41.96 6.05 16.19
N SER A 98 41.34 6.08 15.01
CA SER A 98 40.49 7.20 14.53
C SER A 98 41.18 8.57 14.54
N TYR A 99 42.48 8.65 14.31
CA TYR A 99 43.23 9.89 14.16
C TYR A 99 43.92 9.97 12.79
N MET A 100 44.13 11.20 12.32
CA MET A 100 44.78 11.48 11.04
C MET A 100 46.28 11.22 11.18
N ILE A 101 46.86 10.57 10.16
CA ILE A 101 48.29 10.37 10.03
C ILE A 101 48.78 11.06 8.74
N ILE A 102 49.85 11.83 8.87
CA ILE A 102 50.55 12.47 7.77
C ILE A 102 51.98 11.96 7.75
N VAL A 103 52.41 11.46 6.61
CA VAL A 103 53.80 11.06 6.35
C VAL A 103 54.44 12.03 5.40
N ASP A 104 55.41 12.76 5.87
CA ASP A 104 56.12 13.79 5.08
C ASP A 104 56.91 13.24 3.90
N ASP A 105 57.44 12.02 4.05
CA ASP A 105 58.22 11.32 3.04
C ASP A 105 58.00 9.80 3.14
N ILE A 106 57.27 9.28 2.14
CA ILE A 106 56.93 7.84 2.12
C ILE A 106 58.15 6.94 1.98
N HIS A 107 59.27 7.42 1.46
CA HIS A 107 60.51 6.63 1.32
C HIS A 107 61.26 6.45 2.64
N LYS A 108 61.07 7.37 3.60
CA LYS A 108 61.75 7.36 4.91
C LYS A 108 60.91 6.74 6.02
N ASP A 109 59.60 6.63 5.85
CA ASP A 109 58.71 6.11 6.91
C ASP A 109 58.52 4.58 6.80
N PRO A 110 58.96 3.81 7.78
CA PRO A 110 58.82 2.35 7.76
C PRO A 110 57.36 1.88 7.87
N SER A 111 56.45 2.71 8.39
CA SER A 111 55.02 2.38 8.54
C SER A 111 54.25 2.44 7.22
N PHE A 112 54.82 3.04 6.17
CA PHE A 112 54.22 3.01 4.84
C PHE A 112 54.44 1.63 4.21
N LEU A 113 53.36 0.89 3.99
CA LEU A 113 53.38 -0.42 3.38
C LEU A 113 53.36 -0.31 1.84
N ASP A 114 54.25 -1.05 1.19
CA ASP A 114 54.32 -1.15 -0.28
C ASP A 114 53.27 -2.18 -0.79
N ARG A 115 51.99 -1.93 -0.49
CA ARG A 115 50.90 -2.85 -0.88
C ARG A 115 50.16 -2.40 -2.12
N ALA A 116 49.29 -1.42 -1.98
CA ALA A 116 48.50 -0.92 -3.13
C ALA A 116 49.40 -0.24 -4.15
N ILE A 117 50.35 0.56 -3.69
CA ILE A 117 51.29 1.32 -4.53
C ILE A 117 52.70 1.11 -3.96
N LEU A 118 53.67 0.84 -4.84
CA LEU A 118 55.06 0.66 -4.48
C LEU A 118 55.74 2.03 -4.34
N ARG A 119 56.71 2.14 -3.39
CA ARG A 119 57.51 3.37 -3.18
C ARG A 119 58.24 3.81 -4.44
N ASP A 120 58.74 2.86 -5.20
CA ASP A 120 59.52 3.11 -6.43
C ASP A 120 58.68 3.74 -7.55
N GLU A 121 57.33 3.71 -7.41
CA GLU A 121 56.45 4.43 -8.38
C GLU A 121 56.40 5.94 -8.14
N PHE A 122 57.03 6.43 -7.04
CA PHE A 122 57.06 7.85 -6.69
C PHE A 122 58.47 8.45 -6.75
N PRO A 123 58.59 9.77 -7.09
CA PRO A 123 59.84 10.47 -6.99
C PRO A 123 60.39 10.48 -5.55
N PRO A 124 61.69 10.18 -5.33
CA PRO A 124 62.27 10.23 -4.01
C PRO A 124 62.16 11.63 -3.37
N GLU A 125 61.88 11.66 -2.04
CA GLU A 125 61.79 12.89 -1.22
C GLU A 125 60.73 13.91 -1.61
N GLN A 126 59.84 13.60 -2.59
CA GLN A 126 58.86 14.55 -3.12
C GLN A 126 57.41 14.21 -2.80
N THR A 127 57.12 13.05 -2.19
CA THR A 127 55.74 12.57 -2.01
C THR A 127 55.40 12.39 -0.54
N MET A 128 54.34 13.07 -0.13
CA MET A 128 53.67 12.93 1.18
C MET A 128 52.50 11.99 1.04
N PHE A 129 52.19 11.29 2.14
CA PHE A 129 50.96 10.49 2.25
C PHE A 129 50.11 11.02 3.37
N ILE A 130 48.81 11.21 3.10
CA ILE A 130 47.83 11.71 4.07
C ILE A 130 46.70 10.70 4.19
N ALA A 131 46.39 10.27 5.42
CA ALA A 131 45.31 9.35 5.72
C ALA A 131 44.46 9.91 6.86
N LEU A 132 43.14 9.99 6.62
CA LEU A 132 42.16 10.50 7.58
C LEU A 132 41.08 9.45 7.86
N PRO A 133 40.58 9.36 9.09
CA PRO A 133 39.46 8.49 9.41
C PRO A 133 38.18 9.02 8.77
N ILE A 134 37.41 8.14 8.16
CA ILE A 134 36.03 8.37 7.75
C ILE A 134 35.17 7.93 8.93
N ALA A 135 34.69 8.89 9.70
CA ALA A 135 33.96 8.60 10.95
C ALA A 135 32.66 9.43 11.04
N ALA A 136 31.65 8.82 11.63
CA ALA A 136 30.40 9.48 12.01
C ALA A 136 29.84 8.83 13.28
N HIS A 137 29.21 9.62 14.17
CA HIS A 137 28.55 9.15 15.39
C HIS A 137 29.41 8.20 16.24
N ASN A 138 30.68 8.57 16.47
CA ASN A 138 31.64 7.80 17.28
C ASN A 138 32.05 6.43 16.69
N ARG A 139 31.77 6.19 15.41
CA ARG A 139 32.18 4.98 14.70
C ARG A 139 33.05 5.35 13.49
N THR A 140 34.12 4.61 13.30
CA THR A 140 34.99 4.70 12.11
C THR A 140 34.51 3.68 11.09
N PHE A 141 34.18 4.16 9.88
CA PHE A 141 33.75 3.33 8.75
C PHE A 141 34.91 2.94 7.85
N GLY A 142 35.96 3.75 7.87
CA GLY A 142 37.07 3.53 6.97
C GLY A 142 38.10 4.64 6.99
N VAL A 143 38.90 4.74 5.94
CA VAL A 143 39.98 5.72 5.78
C VAL A 143 39.90 6.37 4.40
N LEU A 144 39.98 7.70 4.36
CA LEU A 144 40.28 8.47 3.16
C LEU A 144 41.77 8.71 3.08
N ALA A 145 42.43 8.24 2.02
CA ALA A 145 43.86 8.37 1.87
C ALA A 145 44.21 8.90 0.47
N CYS A 146 45.28 9.72 0.40
CA CYS A 146 45.80 10.25 -0.87
C CYS A 146 47.28 10.55 -0.77
N HIS A 147 47.94 10.71 -1.95
CA HIS A 147 49.29 11.19 -2.08
C HIS A 147 49.29 12.66 -2.49
N ARG A 148 50.24 13.42 -2.00
CA ARG A 148 50.41 14.84 -2.23
C ARG A 148 51.88 15.16 -2.54
N ALA A 149 52.13 16.00 -3.53
CA ALA A 149 53.48 16.52 -3.78
C ALA A 149 53.93 17.40 -2.60
N ARG A 150 55.15 17.19 -2.08
CA ARG A 150 55.71 17.96 -0.96
C ARG A 150 55.86 19.44 -1.30
N LEU A 151 56.22 19.76 -2.54
CA LEU A 151 56.36 21.13 -3.05
C LEU A 151 55.10 21.63 -3.78
N SER A 152 53.90 21.25 -3.29
CA SER A 152 52.67 21.77 -3.85
C SER A 152 52.55 23.27 -3.60
N PRO A 153 52.07 24.07 -4.56
CA PRO A 153 51.85 25.52 -4.39
C PRO A 153 50.75 25.85 -3.37
N ARG A 154 49.91 24.90 -3.07
CA ARG A 154 48.83 25.03 -2.09
C ARG A 154 49.34 24.73 -0.67
N PRO A 155 48.93 25.50 0.35
CA PRO A 155 49.30 25.22 1.75
C PRO A 155 48.75 23.87 2.24
N LEU A 156 49.57 23.13 2.98
CA LEU A 156 49.17 21.80 3.52
C LEU A 156 47.95 21.87 4.42
N HIS A 157 47.79 22.92 5.23
CA HIS A 157 46.64 23.08 6.14
C HIS A 157 45.31 23.26 5.40
N ASP A 158 45.30 23.85 4.21
CA ASP A 158 44.12 23.98 3.36
C ASP A 158 43.71 22.61 2.82
N ASP A 159 44.67 21.80 2.35
CA ASP A 159 44.43 20.43 1.89
C ASP A 159 43.88 19.53 3.02
N ILE A 160 44.45 19.63 4.23
CA ILE A 160 43.96 18.88 5.41
C ILE A 160 42.55 19.31 5.77
N SER A 161 42.23 20.59 5.71
CA SER A 161 40.91 21.12 6.00
C SER A 161 39.87 20.60 5.01
N LEU A 162 40.19 20.62 3.73
CA LEU A 162 39.33 20.05 2.67
C LEU A 162 39.11 18.55 2.87
N LEU A 163 40.20 17.77 3.07
CA LEU A 163 40.14 16.34 3.27
C LEU A 163 39.31 15.96 4.51
N ARG A 164 39.40 16.77 5.57
CA ARG A 164 38.61 16.54 6.79
C ARG A 164 37.10 16.74 6.54
N ILE A 165 36.75 17.81 5.79
CA ILE A 165 35.34 18.04 5.40
C ILE A 165 34.83 16.88 4.54
N LEU A 166 35.61 16.44 3.56
CA LEU A 166 35.23 15.33 2.67
C LEU A 166 35.10 14.02 3.43
N ALA A 167 36.06 13.69 4.31
CA ALA A 167 35.99 12.48 5.15
C ALA A 167 34.75 12.48 6.06
N THR A 168 34.41 13.66 6.62
CA THR A 168 33.21 13.82 7.45
C THR A 168 31.93 13.62 6.63
N LEU A 169 31.85 14.22 5.44
CA LEU A 169 30.69 14.04 4.54
C LEU A 169 30.52 12.58 4.12
N VAL A 170 31.61 11.90 3.75
CA VAL A 170 31.58 10.47 3.41
C VAL A 170 31.12 9.64 4.61
N GLY A 171 31.62 9.93 5.81
CA GLY A 171 31.22 9.24 7.04
C GLY A 171 29.72 9.38 7.33
N GLN A 172 29.17 10.59 7.20
CA GLN A 172 27.75 10.85 7.37
C GLN A 172 26.90 10.10 6.33
N LEU A 173 27.36 10.08 5.08
CA LEU A 173 26.67 9.36 4.01
C LEU A 173 26.61 7.86 4.26
N LEU A 174 27.74 7.27 4.64
CA LEU A 174 27.80 5.83 4.95
C LEU A 174 26.92 5.47 6.16
N TYR A 175 26.90 6.33 7.18
CA TYR A 175 26.04 6.15 8.34
C TYR A 175 24.55 6.18 7.99
N ILE A 176 24.13 7.14 7.15
CA ILE A 176 22.72 7.24 6.70
C ILE A 176 22.34 6.01 5.87
N HIS A 177 23.23 5.58 4.99
CA HIS A 177 22.99 4.42 4.12
C HIS A 177 22.79 3.14 4.94
N GLU A 178 23.72 2.84 5.86
CA GLU A 178 23.64 1.67 6.73
C GLU A 178 22.36 1.66 7.61
N ASN A 179 21.99 2.82 8.16
CA ASN A 179 20.76 2.93 8.94
C ASN A 179 19.49 2.74 8.11
N ASN A 180 19.48 3.22 6.86
CA ASN A 180 18.34 3.02 5.97
C ASN A 180 18.18 1.55 5.58
N GLU A 181 19.26 0.87 5.24
CA GLU A 181 19.26 -0.57 4.93
C GLU A 181 18.77 -1.39 6.14
N ALA A 182 19.32 -1.14 7.32
CA ALA A 182 18.89 -1.83 8.55
C ALA A 182 17.40 -1.60 8.85
N ARG A 183 16.91 -0.39 8.65
CA ARG A 183 15.48 -0.04 8.81
C ARG A 183 14.59 -0.76 7.79
N GLN A 184 15.01 -0.80 6.53
CA GLN A 184 14.29 -1.52 5.48
C GLN A 184 14.21 -3.02 5.78
N GLN A 185 15.31 -3.65 6.16
CA GLN A 185 15.34 -5.06 6.53
C GLN A 185 14.44 -5.37 7.74
N LEU A 186 14.45 -4.52 8.76
CA LEU A 186 13.55 -4.65 9.91
C LEU A 186 12.07 -4.58 9.51
N LEU A 187 11.71 -3.58 8.69
CA LEU A 187 10.35 -3.42 8.18
C LEU A 187 9.92 -4.61 7.30
N GLN A 188 10.80 -5.12 6.46
CA GLN A 188 10.53 -6.31 5.64
C GLN A 188 10.29 -7.54 6.51
N THR A 189 11.13 -7.75 7.54
CA THR A 189 10.98 -8.87 8.48
C THR A 189 9.68 -8.78 9.27
N GLN A 190 9.31 -7.58 9.75
CA GLN A 190 8.04 -7.34 10.43
C GLN A 190 6.85 -7.59 9.51
N ASN A 191 6.90 -7.10 8.28
CA ASN A 191 5.86 -7.33 7.27
C ASN A 191 5.69 -8.81 6.92
N GLN A 192 6.80 -9.56 6.81
CA GLN A 192 6.75 -11.01 6.57
C GLN A 192 6.11 -11.76 7.75
N LYS A 193 6.49 -11.44 8.98
CA LYS A 193 5.89 -12.03 10.19
C LYS A 193 4.39 -11.72 10.27
N LEU A 194 3.99 -10.48 10.00
CA LEU A 194 2.59 -10.08 10.00
C LEU A 194 1.79 -10.84 8.92
N LYS A 195 2.33 -10.93 7.69
CA LYS A 195 1.72 -11.73 6.61
C LYS A 195 1.56 -13.19 6.99
N GLN A 196 2.58 -13.83 7.58
CA GLN A 196 2.51 -15.22 8.02
C GLN A 196 1.42 -15.42 9.10
N THR A 197 1.32 -14.50 10.07
CA THR A 197 0.28 -14.54 11.09
C THR A 197 -1.11 -14.42 10.46
N LEU A 198 -1.34 -13.45 9.58
CA LEU A 198 -2.62 -13.28 8.88
C LEU A 198 -2.96 -14.49 7.98
N GLN A 199 -1.98 -15.07 7.30
CA GLN A 199 -2.17 -16.30 6.51
C GLN A 199 -2.57 -17.49 7.39
N SER A 200 -1.97 -17.63 8.57
CA SER A 200 -2.38 -18.69 9.50
C SER A 200 -3.80 -18.51 9.99
N HIS A 201 -4.23 -17.28 10.19
CA HIS A 201 -5.60 -16.94 10.59
C HIS A 201 -6.59 -17.16 9.45
N SER A 202 -6.29 -16.74 8.23
CA SER A 202 -7.17 -16.97 7.08
C SER A 202 -7.41 -18.46 6.82
N ARG A 203 -6.38 -19.29 6.89
CA ARG A 203 -6.49 -20.75 6.82
C ARG A 203 -7.33 -21.35 7.93
N ARG A 204 -7.25 -20.81 9.15
CA ARG A 204 -8.07 -21.23 10.29
C ARG A 204 -9.56 -21.04 10.04
N TYR A 205 -9.93 -20.04 9.24
CA TYR A 205 -11.33 -19.74 8.90
C TYR A 205 -11.78 -20.37 7.56
N GLY A 206 -10.94 -21.16 6.92
CA GLY A 206 -11.23 -21.74 5.60
C GLY A 206 -11.15 -20.74 4.44
N ILE A 207 -10.64 -19.53 4.68
CA ILE A 207 -10.41 -18.53 3.63
C ILE A 207 -9.08 -18.86 2.94
N VAL A 208 -9.13 -19.15 1.64
CA VAL A 208 -7.97 -19.53 0.83
C VAL A 208 -7.44 -18.32 0.08
N GLY A 209 -6.12 -18.07 0.20
CA GLY A 209 -5.39 -17.00 -0.45
C GLY A 209 -4.46 -16.24 0.49
N SER A 210 -3.50 -15.53 -0.10
CA SER A 210 -2.42 -14.83 0.60
C SER A 210 -2.13 -13.43 0.06
N SER A 211 -2.92 -12.97 -0.90
CA SER A 211 -2.79 -11.64 -1.50
C SER A 211 -3.05 -10.52 -0.49
N ALA A 212 -2.35 -9.39 -0.67
CA ALA A 212 -2.48 -8.24 0.23
C ALA A 212 -3.91 -7.69 0.33
N PRO A 213 -4.70 -7.58 -0.76
CA PRO A 213 -6.09 -7.14 -0.66
C PRO A 213 -6.96 -8.08 0.16
N LEU A 214 -6.80 -9.40 -0.01
CA LEU A 214 -7.54 -10.40 0.78
C LEU A 214 -7.16 -10.35 2.26
N LEU A 215 -5.85 -10.31 2.57
CA LEU A 215 -5.36 -10.23 3.94
C LEU A 215 -5.84 -8.95 4.66
N LYS A 216 -5.99 -7.84 3.92
CA LYS A 216 -6.60 -6.62 4.45
C LYS A 216 -8.06 -6.87 4.88
N ALA A 217 -8.86 -7.50 4.03
CA ALA A 217 -10.25 -7.83 4.36
C ALA A 217 -10.35 -8.80 5.56
N VAL A 218 -9.44 -9.79 5.65
CA VAL A 218 -9.35 -10.71 6.80
C VAL A 218 -9.00 -9.95 8.09
N SER A 219 -8.05 -9.01 8.03
CA SER A 219 -7.67 -8.18 9.17
C SER A 219 -8.84 -7.30 9.66
N GLU A 220 -9.62 -6.73 8.74
CA GLU A 220 -10.82 -5.97 9.07
C GLU A 220 -11.89 -6.86 9.72
N LEU A 221 -12.07 -8.09 9.21
CA LEU A 221 -12.97 -9.10 9.80
C LEU A 221 -12.56 -9.42 11.25
N GLU A 222 -11.28 -9.71 11.51
CA GLU A 222 -10.80 -10.06 12.85
C GLU A 222 -11.00 -8.93 13.85
N ARG A 223 -10.73 -7.69 13.42
CA ARG A 223 -10.91 -6.50 14.27
C ARG A 223 -12.35 -6.36 14.78
N VAL A 224 -13.36 -6.77 13.98
CA VAL A 224 -14.77 -6.59 14.31
C VAL A 224 -15.48 -7.88 14.75
N ALA A 225 -14.80 -9.02 14.64
CA ALA A 225 -15.41 -10.32 14.96
C ALA A 225 -16.02 -10.36 16.36
N HIS A 226 -15.31 -9.82 17.36
CA HIS A 226 -15.75 -9.81 18.76
C HIS A 226 -16.70 -8.68 19.13
N SER A 227 -17.00 -7.75 18.22
CA SER A 227 -17.95 -6.66 18.45
C SER A 227 -19.37 -7.08 18.09
N ASN A 228 -20.37 -6.36 18.60
CA ASN A 228 -21.77 -6.50 18.18
C ASN A 228 -22.14 -5.52 17.05
N ALA A 229 -21.17 -4.81 16.47
CA ALA A 229 -21.43 -3.85 15.41
C ALA A 229 -21.99 -4.53 14.16
N ASN A 230 -22.88 -3.83 13.46
CA ASN A 230 -23.36 -4.23 12.13
C ASN A 230 -22.17 -4.19 11.15
N VAL A 231 -22.12 -5.19 10.27
CA VAL A 231 -21.07 -5.31 9.26
C VAL A 231 -21.70 -5.29 7.88
N LEU A 232 -21.16 -4.48 6.99
CA LEU A 232 -21.54 -4.43 5.59
C LEU A 232 -20.43 -5.02 4.73
N LEU A 233 -20.70 -6.16 4.10
CA LEU A 233 -19.79 -6.82 3.16
C LEU A 233 -20.03 -6.28 1.75
N LEU A 234 -19.03 -5.64 1.18
CA LEU A 234 -19.07 -5.05 -0.15
C LEU A 234 -18.19 -5.85 -1.10
N GLY A 235 -18.72 -6.20 -2.26
CA GLY A 235 -17.95 -6.91 -3.28
C GLY A 235 -18.85 -7.57 -4.32
N GLU A 236 -18.26 -7.89 -5.45
CA GLU A 236 -18.95 -8.54 -6.57
C GLU A 236 -19.51 -9.91 -6.18
N ASN A 237 -20.44 -10.40 -7.01
CA ASN A 237 -20.95 -11.76 -6.84
C ASN A 237 -19.82 -12.79 -6.95
N GLY A 238 -19.88 -13.84 -6.12
CA GLY A 238 -18.90 -14.90 -6.11
C GLY A 238 -17.55 -14.57 -5.43
N THR A 239 -17.38 -13.40 -4.81
CA THR A 239 -16.14 -13.03 -4.10
C THR A 239 -15.95 -13.75 -2.77
N GLY A 240 -17.02 -14.34 -2.21
CA GLY A 240 -17.00 -15.08 -0.94
C GLY A 240 -17.66 -14.34 0.22
N LYS A 241 -18.59 -13.40 -0.03
CA LYS A 241 -19.32 -12.62 1.00
C LYS A 241 -19.97 -13.53 2.06
N GLU A 242 -20.61 -14.62 1.66
CA GLU A 242 -21.21 -15.57 2.59
C GLU A 242 -20.17 -16.26 3.49
N MET A 243 -19.03 -16.65 2.95
CA MET A 243 -17.92 -17.23 3.71
C MET A 243 -17.46 -16.25 4.81
N PHE A 244 -17.30 -14.98 4.46
CA PHE A 244 -16.92 -13.93 5.42
C PHE A 244 -17.99 -13.74 6.50
N ALA A 245 -19.29 -13.75 6.15
CA ALA A 245 -20.38 -13.65 7.10
C ALA A 245 -20.38 -14.84 8.10
N ARG A 246 -20.20 -16.06 7.61
CA ARG A 246 -20.08 -17.26 8.46
C ARG A 246 -18.85 -17.19 9.37
N THR A 247 -17.74 -16.71 8.84
CA THR A 247 -16.50 -16.53 9.59
C THR A 247 -16.67 -15.49 10.71
N LEU A 248 -17.31 -14.35 10.41
CA LEU A 248 -17.65 -13.34 11.42
C LEU A 248 -18.50 -13.92 12.56
N HIS A 249 -19.46 -14.78 12.25
CA HIS A 249 -20.26 -15.44 13.25
C HIS A 249 -19.43 -16.43 14.07
N THR A 250 -18.68 -17.33 13.44
CA THR A 250 -17.89 -18.36 14.12
C THR A 250 -16.74 -17.78 14.95
N ALA A 251 -16.19 -16.64 14.55
CA ALA A 251 -15.16 -15.90 15.28
C ALA A 251 -15.75 -14.95 16.37
N SER A 252 -17.06 -14.84 16.49
CA SER A 252 -17.72 -13.94 17.42
C SER A 252 -18.01 -14.59 18.79
N ARG A 253 -18.51 -13.77 19.73
CA ARG A 253 -19.00 -14.26 21.02
C ARG A 253 -20.33 -15.02 20.90
N ARG A 254 -20.94 -15.02 19.70
CA ARG A 254 -22.23 -15.71 19.41
C ARG A 254 -22.00 -17.07 18.75
N VAL A 255 -20.77 -17.59 18.78
CA VAL A 255 -20.49 -18.96 18.32
C VAL A 255 -21.36 -19.96 19.08
N GLY A 256 -22.04 -20.86 18.37
CA GLY A 256 -23.02 -21.79 18.96
C GLY A 256 -24.45 -21.25 19.08
N GLN A 257 -24.67 -19.97 18.75
CA GLN A 257 -26.01 -19.41 18.59
C GLN A 257 -26.48 -19.52 17.12
N PRO A 258 -27.75 -19.31 16.79
CA PRO A 258 -28.24 -19.41 15.42
C PRO A 258 -27.50 -18.46 14.46
N PHE A 259 -27.08 -18.98 13.28
CA PHE A 259 -26.70 -18.22 12.12
C PHE A 259 -27.73 -18.44 11.02
N ILE A 260 -28.51 -17.43 10.72
CA ILE A 260 -29.57 -17.51 9.71
C ILE A 260 -29.18 -16.65 8.51
N LYS A 261 -29.24 -17.25 7.30
CA LYS A 261 -29.02 -16.55 6.03
C LYS A 261 -30.38 -16.25 5.40
N VAL A 262 -30.53 -15.03 4.92
CA VAL A 262 -31.64 -14.55 4.10
C VAL A 262 -31.11 -14.15 2.73
N SER A 263 -31.65 -14.76 1.68
CA SER A 263 -31.38 -14.34 0.31
C SER A 263 -32.47 -13.34 -0.10
N CYS A 264 -32.05 -12.09 -0.35
CA CYS A 264 -33.00 -10.99 -0.59
C CYS A 264 -33.40 -10.87 -2.06
N HIS A 265 -32.87 -11.71 -2.94
CA HIS A 265 -33.05 -11.62 -4.37
C HIS A 265 -33.82 -12.79 -4.98
N ASN A 266 -34.60 -12.55 -6.03
CA ASN A 266 -35.44 -13.56 -6.69
C ASN A 266 -36.54 -14.18 -5.80
N VAL A 267 -36.97 -13.47 -4.77
CA VAL A 267 -38.10 -13.88 -3.90
C VAL A 267 -39.23 -12.84 -4.02
N ASP A 268 -40.47 -13.28 -3.92
CA ASP A 268 -41.61 -12.36 -3.88
C ASP A 268 -41.54 -11.46 -2.64
N GLU A 269 -41.87 -10.18 -2.81
CA GLU A 269 -41.70 -9.15 -1.76
C GLU A 269 -42.54 -9.49 -0.50
N ASP A 270 -43.79 -9.95 -0.70
CA ASP A 270 -44.67 -10.29 0.40
C ASP A 270 -44.22 -11.57 1.11
N GLU A 271 -43.70 -12.55 0.34
CA GLU A 271 -43.17 -13.79 0.89
C GLU A 271 -41.92 -13.51 1.72
N LEU A 272 -40.94 -12.74 1.18
CA LEU A 272 -39.74 -12.34 1.86
C LEU A 272 -40.04 -11.54 3.14
N SER A 273 -41.02 -10.64 3.08
CA SER A 273 -41.46 -9.86 4.26
C SER A 273 -42.04 -10.73 5.34
N ARG A 274 -42.89 -11.75 4.99
CA ARG A 274 -43.41 -12.71 5.95
C ARG A 274 -42.32 -13.59 6.54
N GLU A 275 -41.38 -14.01 5.74
CA GLU A 275 -40.25 -14.83 6.20
C GLU A 275 -39.39 -14.06 7.20
N ILE A 276 -39.00 -12.81 6.91
CA ILE A 276 -38.12 -12.01 7.76
C ILE A 276 -38.81 -11.54 9.03
N PHE A 277 -39.98 -10.89 8.90
CA PHE A 277 -40.65 -10.20 10.01
C PHE A 277 -41.70 -11.08 10.72
N GLY A 278 -42.11 -12.16 10.08
CA GLY A 278 -43.17 -13.04 10.59
C GLY A 278 -44.57 -12.53 10.26
N GLY A 279 -45.58 -13.42 10.36
CA GLY A 279 -46.98 -13.09 10.14
C GLY A 279 -47.91 -14.04 10.85
N GLY A 280 -49.04 -13.56 11.35
CA GLY A 280 -49.99 -14.35 12.12
C GLY A 280 -49.35 -15.00 13.33
N ASN A 281 -49.39 -16.34 13.38
CA ASN A 281 -48.76 -17.13 14.44
C ASN A 281 -47.35 -17.63 14.14
N GLN A 282 -46.81 -17.32 12.98
CA GLN A 282 -45.47 -17.76 12.60
C GLN A 282 -44.41 -16.70 12.98
N ALA A 283 -43.38 -17.17 13.71
CA ALA A 283 -42.21 -16.34 14.05
C ALA A 283 -41.35 -16.10 12.81
N GLY A 284 -40.96 -14.84 12.59
CA GLY A 284 -40.05 -14.45 11.50
C GLY A 284 -38.60 -14.85 11.80
N LEU A 285 -37.75 -14.79 10.78
CA LEU A 285 -36.33 -15.12 10.90
C LEU A 285 -35.58 -14.19 11.87
N LEU A 286 -36.02 -12.94 12.03
CA LEU A 286 -35.52 -12.03 13.07
C LEU A 286 -35.75 -12.52 14.47
N GLU A 287 -36.93 -13.10 14.74
CA GLU A 287 -37.25 -13.71 16.04
C GLU A 287 -36.45 -15.00 16.24
N GLN A 288 -36.34 -15.84 15.20
CA GLN A 288 -35.57 -17.10 15.24
C GLN A 288 -34.07 -16.89 15.42
N ALA A 289 -33.55 -15.74 14.97
CA ALA A 289 -32.14 -15.36 15.11
C ALA A 289 -31.83 -14.72 16.48
N ASP A 290 -32.79 -14.65 17.40
CA ASP A 290 -32.53 -14.01 18.69
C ASP A 290 -31.37 -14.65 19.45
N GLY A 291 -30.49 -13.81 20.01
CA GLY A 291 -29.18 -14.21 20.57
C GLY A 291 -28.09 -14.49 19.53
N GLY A 292 -28.45 -14.70 18.26
CA GLY A 292 -27.60 -15.13 17.16
C GLY A 292 -27.21 -14.03 16.17
N THR A 293 -27.08 -14.44 14.93
CA THR A 293 -26.67 -13.58 13.80
C THR A 293 -27.60 -13.80 12.61
N LEU A 294 -28.08 -12.72 12.02
CA LEU A 294 -28.83 -12.73 10.77
C LEU A 294 -27.99 -12.12 9.65
N PHE A 295 -27.82 -12.86 8.57
CA PHE A 295 -27.07 -12.44 7.40
C PHE A 295 -28.01 -12.19 6.23
N PHE A 296 -28.08 -10.94 5.76
CA PHE A 296 -28.80 -10.54 4.56
C PHE A 296 -27.88 -10.55 3.36
N ASP A 297 -28.14 -11.43 2.41
CA ASP A 297 -27.42 -11.53 1.14
C ASP A 297 -28.16 -10.69 0.10
N GLU A 298 -27.52 -9.67 -0.44
CA GLU A 298 -28.01 -8.67 -1.39
C GLU A 298 -29.09 -7.73 -0.81
N ILE A 299 -28.72 -6.98 0.23
CA ILE A 299 -29.63 -6.04 0.93
C ILE A 299 -30.18 -4.92 0.03
N ALA A 300 -29.48 -4.58 -1.08
CA ALA A 300 -29.95 -3.59 -2.05
C ALA A 300 -31.27 -3.98 -2.74
N ALA A 301 -31.64 -5.25 -2.70
CA ALA A 301 -32.89 -5.75 -3.28
C ALA A 301 -34.12 -5.44 -2.42
N PHE A 302 -33.96 -4.93 -1.20
CA PHE A 302 -35.09 -4.61 -0.31
C PHE A 302 -36.00 -3.53 -0.89
N SER A 303 -37.30 -3.77 -0.80
CA SER A 303 -38.30 -2.75 -1.11
C SER A 303 -38.30 -1.62 -0.07
N PRO A 304 -38.85 -0.44 -0.38
CA PRO A 304 -38.90 0.68 0.56
C PRO A 304 -39.62 0.34 1.88
N ASP A 305 -40.64 -0.52 1.86
CA ASP A 305 -41.33 -0.98 3.10
C ASP A 305 -40.41 -1.88 3.94
N GLN A 306 -39.72 -2.81 3.31
CA GLN A 306 -38.75 -3.68 3.99
C GLN A 306 -37.58 -2.88 4.58
N GLN A 307 -37.08 -1.88 3.85
CA GLN A 307 -36.02 -0.97 4.33
C GLN A 307 -36.49 -0.22 5.59
N ASN A 308 -37.69 0.35 5.59
CA ASN A 308 -38.27 1.06 6.73
C ASN A 308 -38.47 0.14 7.93
N ARG A 309 -38.93 -1.10 7.72
CA ARG A 309 -39.10 -2.09 8.82
C ARG A 309 -37.77 -2.48 9.41
N LEU A 310 -36.76 -2.78 8.58
CA LEU A 310 -35.40 -3.10 9.05
C LEU A 310 -34.78 -1.93 9.81
N LEU A 311 -34.97 -0.70 9.34
CA LEU A 311 -34.51 0.50 10.04
C LEU A 311 -35.07 0.57 11.47
N ARG A 312 -36.38 0.33 11.65
CA ARG A 312 -37.00 0.29 12.99
C ARG A 312 -36.40 -0.81 13.86
N VAL A 313 -36.20 -2.00 13.32
CA VAL A 313 -35.55 -3.11 14.03
C VAL A 313 -34.17 -2.72 14.53
N LEU A 314 -33.36 -2.06 13.68
CA LEU A 314 -32.02 -1.59 14.04
C LEU A 314 -32.01 -0.41 15.02
N GLN A 315 -33.12 0.34 15.10
CA GLN A 315 -33.27 1.47 16.03
C GLN A 315 -33.72 1.05 17.41
N GLU A 316 -34.71 0.19 17.46
CA GLU A 316 -35.46 -0.13 18.66
C GLU A 316 -35.06 -1.49 19.27
N ASN A 317 -34.32 -2.34 18.53
CA ASN A 317 -34.07 -3.75 18.86
C ASN A 317 -35.35 -4.53 19.09
N THR A 318 -36.41 -4.18 18.37
CA THR A 318 -37.71 -4.85 18.41
C THR A 318 -38.16 -5.20 17.01
N VAL A 319 -38.85 -6.31 16.87
CA VAL A 319 -39.55 -6.71 15.64
C VAL A 319 -41.05 -6.71 15.87
N MET A 320 -41.79 -6.26 14.87
CA MET A 320 -43.25 -6.34 14.85
C MET A 320 -43.66 -7.20 13.65
N ARG A 321 -44.43 -8.28 13.92
CA ARG A 321 -44.98 -9.14 12.86
C ARG A 321 -45.89 -8.34 11.94
N LEU A 322 -46.04 -8.76 10.70
CA LEU A 322 -46.81 -8.02 9.68
C LEU A 322 -48.25 -7.74 10.15
N ASP A 323 -48.88 -8.72 10.80
CA ASP A 323 -50.26 -8.61 11.33
C ASP A 323 -50.28 -8.37 12.85
N GLY A 324 -49.09 -8.17 13.45
CA GLY A 324 -48.93 -8.04 14.90
C GLY A 324 -49.12 -6.60 15.38
N ARG A 325 -49.59 -6.46 16.64
CA ARG A 325 -49.70 -5.15 17.31
C ARG A 325 -48.76 -4.98 18.48
N LYS A 326 -47.98 -6.02 18.81
CA LYS A 326 -47.03 -5.99 19.93
C LYS A 326 -45.59 -6.08 19.44
N PRO A 327 -44.72 -5.18 19.85
CA PRO A 327 -43.29 -5.30 19.58
C PRO A 327 -42.69 -6.46 20.39
N ILE A 328 -41.77 -7.19 19.77
CA ILE A 328 -41.05 -8.34 20.38
C ILE A 328 -39.58 -7.91 20.45
N ASN A 329 -39.00 -7.91 21.65
CA ASN A 329 -37.60 -7.59 21.85
C ASN A 329 -36.72 -8.70 21.27
N ILE A 330 -35.69 -8.31 20.52
CA ILE A 330 -34.69 -9.21 19.93
C ILE A 330 -33.29 -8.67 20.14
N ASN A 331 -32.33 -9.58 20.22
CA ASN A 331 -30.90 -9.24 20.29
C ASN A 331 -30.16 -9.96 19.16
N VAL A 332 -30.24 -9.45 17.95
CA VAL A 332 -29.66 -10.06 16.75
C VAL A 332 -28.50 -9.23 16.24
N ARG A 333 -27.37 -9.87 15.92
CA ARG A 333 -26.29 -9.23 15.17
C ARG A 333 -26.64 -9.25 13.69
N ILE A 334 -26.62 -8.11 13.03
CA ILE A 334 -26.94 -7.98 11.61
C ILE A 334 -25.64 -7.92 10.82
N ILE A 335 -25.52 -8.78 9.80
CA ILE A 335 -24.50 -8.74 8.77
C ILE A 335 -25.24 -8.59 7.44
N THR A 336 -24.83 -7.63 6.62
CA THR A 336 -25.42 -7.40 5.30
C THR A 336 -24.37 -7.53 4.21
N ALA A 337 -24.77 -7.97 3.03
CA ALA A 337 -23.90 -8.03 1.86
C ALA A 337 -24.58 -7.40 0.65
N THR A 338 -23.80 -6.80 -0.23
CA THR A 338 -24.26 -6.32 -1.52
C THR A 338 -23.11 -6.16 -2.52
N GLU A 339 -23.42 -6.24 -3.82
CA GLU A 339 -22.51 -5.88 -4.89
C GLU A 339 -22.69 -4.42 -5.34
N TYR A 340 -23.80 -3.77 -4.96
CA TYR A 340 -24.14 -2.42 -5.38
C TYR A 340 -23.46 -1.37 -4.48
N ASP A 341 -23.15 -0.23 -5.07
CA ASP A 341 -22.77 0.97 -4.32
C ASP A 341 -24.03 1.57 -3.67
N LEU A 342 -24.25 1.24 -2.39
CA LEU A 342 -25.40 1.72 -1.64
C LEU A 342 -25.44 3.25 -1.56
N ALA A 343 -24.30 3.96 -1.62
CA ALA A 343 -24.30 5.41 -1.63
C ALA A 343 -24.91 5.96 -2.94
N ALA A 344 -24.58 5.33 -4.06
CA ALA A 344 -25.21 5.66 -5.35
C ALA A 344 -26.70 5.29 -5.38
N GLU A 345 -27.11 4.19 -4.72
CA GLU A 345 -28.52 3.81 -4.58
C GLU A 345 -29.32 4.80 -3.71
N VAL A 346 -28.70 5.36 -2.68
CA VAL A 346 -29.28 6.44 -1.85
C VAL A 346 -29.45 7.71 -2.66
N GLU A 347 -28.43 8.12 -3.44
CA GLU A 347 -28.52 9.30 -4.32
C GLU A 347 -29.60 9.14 -5.39
N ALA A 348 -29.80 7.93 -5.88
CA ALA A 348 -30.85 7.60 -6.84
C ALA A 348 -32.24 7.46 -6.21
N GLY A 349 -32.37 7.56 -4.89
CA GLY A 349 -33.62 7.42 -4.15
C GLY A 349 -34.20 6.00 -4.13
N ARG A 350 -33.37 4.98 -4.37
CA ARG A 350 -33.74 3.56 -4.31
C ARG A 350 -33.42 2.91 -2.98
N PHE A 351 -32.51 3.50 -2.20
CA PHE A 351 -32.18 3.02 -0.87
C PHE A 351 -32.33 4.14 0.16
N ASP A 352 -32.80 3.78 1.36
CA ASP A 352 -33.03 4.74 2.44
C ASP A 352 -31.71 5.20 3.06
N ALA A 353 -31.55 6.51 3.25
CA ALA A 353 -30.31 7.11 3.74
C ALA A 353 -30.02 6.76 5.21
N ASP A 354 -31.08 6.73 6.06
CA ASP A 354 -30.90 6.44 7.49
C ASP A 354 -30.54 4.96 7.69
N LEU A 355 -31.15 4.07 6.91
CA LEU A 355 -30.79 2.65 6.88
C LEU A 355 -29.33 2.46 6.42
N TYR A 356 -28.92 3.15 5.34
CA TYR A 356 -27.55 3.11 4.87
C TYR A 356 -26.55 3.45 5.99
N TYR A 357 -26.75 4.58 6.69
CA TYR A 357 -25.84 4.97 7.78
C TYR A 357 -25.81 3.98 8.95
N ARG A 358 -26.90 3.29 9.20
CA ARG A 358 -26.99 2.26 10.26
C ARG A 358 -26.31 0.94 9.85
N LEU A 359 -26.29 0.62 8.58
CA LEU A 359 -25.59 -0.55 8.04
C LEU A 359 -24.10 -0.27 7.80
N TYR A 360 -23.75 0.95 7.39
CA TYR A 360 -22.37 1.35 7.05
C TYR A 360 -21.52 1.68 8.30
N VAL A 361 -21.65 0.87 9.36
CA VAL A 361 -20.83 1.05 10.58
C VAL A 361 -19.44 0.47 10.40
N VAL A 362 -19.34 -0.73 9.87
CA VAL A 362 -18.07 -1.39 9.53
C VAL A 362 -18.19 -1.98 8.14
N PRO A 363 -17.77 -1.25 7.11
CA PRO A 363 -17.67 -1.81 5.76
C PRO A 363 -16.41 -2.68 5.63
N ILE A 364 -16.57 -3.85 5.02
CA ILE A 364 -15.48 -4.75 4.63
C ILE A 364 -15.57 -4.96 3.11
N HIS A 365 -14.54 -4.55 2.39
CA HIS A 365 -14.46 -4.70 0.95
C HIS A 365 -13.77 -6.02 0.58
N LEU A 366 -14.49 -6.90 -0.10
CA LEU A 366 -13.94 -8.13 -0.64
C LEU A 366 -13.42 -7.88 -2.06
N PRO A 367 -12.12 -8.09 -2.32
CA PRO A 367 -11.56 -7.84 -3.63
C PRO A 367 -12.08 -8.86 -4.67
N PRO A 368 -12.38 -8.44 -5.90
CA PRO A 368 -12.68 -9.35 -6.98
C PRO A 368 -11.44 -10.20 -7.34
N LEU A 369 -11.66 -11.37 -7.92
CA LEU A 369 -10.58 -12.33 -8.16
C LEU A 369 -9.48 -11.79 -9.10
N ARG A 370 -9.83 -10.92 -10.04
CA ARG A 370 -8.87 -10.22 -10.93
C ARG A 370 -7.88 -9.30 -10.21
N GLU A 371 -8.20 -8.83 -8.99
CA GLU A 371 -7.31 -8.00 -8.15
C GLU A 371 -6.45 -8.84 -7.19
N ARG A 372 -6.72 -10.16 -7.12
CA ARG A 372 -5.96 -11.12 -6.31
C ARG A 372 -5.54 -12.37 -7.12
N ARG A 373 -5.06 -12.15 -8.33
CA ARG A 373 -4.63 -13.23 -9.25
C ARG A 373 -3.60 -14.18 -8.65
N SER A 374 -2.77 -13.69 -7.74
CA SER A 374 -1.80 -14.50 -6.98
C SER A 374 -2.45 -15.58 -6.11
N ASP A 375 -3.73 -15.44 -5.78
CA ASP A 375 -4.46 -16.45 -4.97
C ASP A 375 -5.02 -17.58 -5.84
N ILE A 376 -5.10 -17.40 -7.17
CA ILE A 376 -5.71 -18.40 -8.08
C ILE A 376 -5.03 -19.77 -7.99
N PRO A 377 -3.69 -19.90 -7.97
CA PRO A 377 -3.06 -21.22 -7.83
C PRO A 377 -3.43 -21.94 -6.53
N GLU A 378 -3.49 -21.20 -5.40
CA GLU A 378 -3.90 -21.76 -4.10
C GLU A 378 -5.38 -22.20 -4.13
N LEU A 379 -6.25 -21.39 -4.73
CA LEU A 379 -7.67 -21.71 -4.90
C LEU A 379 -7.87 -22.92 -5.82
N VAL A 380 -7.16 -22.99 -6.92
CA VAL A 380 -7.20 -24.13 -7.85
C VAL A 380 -6.77 -25.41 -7.14
N ALA A 381 -5.65 -25.38 -6.43
CA ALA A 381 -5.16 -26.55 -5.68
C ALA A 381 -6.18 -26.99 -4.60
N TYR A 382 -6.75 -26.03 -3.88
CA TYR A 382 -7.76 -26.30 -2.84
C TYR A 382 -9.03 -26.93 -3.43
N PHE A 383 -9.61 -26.31 -4.46
CA PHE A 383 -10.85 -26.82 -5.06
C PHE A 383 -10.66 -28.13 -5.79
N LEU A 384 -9.55 -28.31 -6.53
CA LEU A 384 -9.26 -29.60 -7.16
C LEU A 384 -9.11 -30.72 -6.14
N HIS A 385 -8.44 -30.47 -5.02
CA HIS A 385 -8.35 -31.45 -3.95
C HIS A 385 -9.73 -31.82 -3.41
N GLN A 386 -10.62 -30.85 -3.22
CA GLN A 386 -11.98 -31.07 -2.74
C GLN A 386 -12.81 -31.86 -3.78
N ILE A 387 -12.83 -31.40 -5.05
CA ILE A 387 -13.61 -32.03 -6.12
C ILE A 387 -13.10 -33.45 -6.39
N ASN A 388 -11.79 -33.65 -6.44
CA ASN A 388 -11.20 -34.98 -6.61
C ASN A 388 -11.63 -35.97 -5.51
N ARG A 389 -11.67 -35.49 -4.25
CA ARG A 389 -12.13 -36.29 -3.12
C ARG A 389 -13.61 -36.66 -3.22
N GLU A 390 -14.45 -35.72 -3.65
CA GLU A 390 -15.90 -35.91 -3.80
C GLU A 390 -16.23 -36.86 -4.98
N THR A 391 -15.48 -36.72 -6.09
CA THR A 391 -15.71 -37.49 -7.32
C THR A 391 -14.93 -38.79 -7.42
N GLY A 392 -14.01 -39.05 -6.47
CA GLY A 392 -13.12 -40.22 -6.51
C GLY A 392 -12.07 -40.15 -7.63
N ARG A 393 -11.79 -38.94 -8.17
CA ARG A 393 -10.81 -38.69 -9.23
C ARG A 393 -9.48 -38.17 -8.69
N ASN A 394 -8.48 -38.05 -9.56
CA ASN A 394 -7.17 -37.49 -9.22
C ASN A 394 -6.63 -36.62 -10.36
N LEU A 395 -7.44 -35.61 -10.75
CA LEU A 395 -7.05 -34.67 -11.79
C LEU A 395 -6.03 -33.66 -11.23
N ASN A 396 -4.98 -33.40 -12.00
CA ASN A 396 -3.99 -32.34 -11.80
C ASN A 396 -3.95 -31.43 -13.03
N LEU A 397 -3.45 -30.20 -12.86
CA LEU A 397 -3.22 -29.26 -13.95
C LEU A 397 -1.71 -29.10 -14.19
N THR A 398 -1.34 -28.86 -15.47
CA THR A 398 0.02 -28.41 -15.79
C THR A 398 0.26 -26.98 -15.31
N ALA A 399 1.52 -26.56 -15.19
CA ALA A 399 1.86 -25.19 -14.75
C ALA A 399 1.30 -24.14 -15.73
N GLU A 400 1.37 -24.42 -17.03
CA GLU A 400 0.85 -23.56 -18.10
C GLU A 400 -0.68 -23.44 -18.04
N ALA A 401 -1.37 -24.52 -17.71
CA ALA A 401 -2.82 -24.52 -17.50
C ALA A 401 -3.22 -23.64 -16.32
N VAL A 402 -2.48 -23.69 -15.21
CA VAL A 402 -2.70 -22.80 -14.05
C VAL A 402 -2.41 -21.35 -14.40
N GLU A 403 -1.36 -21.07 -15.17
CA GLU A 403 -1.03 -19.71 -15.62
C GLU A 403 -2.15 -19.11 -16.48
N GLN A 404 -2.76 -19.88 -17.37
CA GLN A 404 -3.94 -19.44 -18.12
C GLN A 404 -5.11 -19.05 -17.22
N LEU A 405 -5.38 -19.86 -16.19
CA LEU A 405 -6.42 -19.52 -15.21
C LEU A 405 -6.13 -18.21 -14.46
N GLN A 406 -4.85 -17.89 -14.20
CA GLN A 406 -4.45 -16.63 -13.59
C GLN A 406 -4.70 -15.41 -14.49
N HIS A 407 -4.60 -15.56 -15.80
CA HIS A 407 -4.81 -14.47 -16.75
C HIS A 407 -6.29 -14.20 -17.04
N HIS A 408 -7.18 -15.15 -16.80
CA HIS A 408 -8.61 -14.97 -17.03
C HIS A 408 -9.23 -13.95 -16.04
N THR A 409 -10.25 -13.24 -16.48
CA THR A 409 -10.85 -12.11 -15.71
C THR A 409 -11.79 -12.55 -14.59
N TRP A 410 -12.39 -13.73 -14.69
CA TRP A 410 -13.31 -14.32 -13.73
C TRP A 410 -14.43 -13.35 -13.29
N PRO A 411 -15.35 -12.97 -14.18
CA PRO A 411 -16.45 -12.05 -13.81
C PRO A 411 -17.35 -12.59 -12.69
N GLY A 412 -17.51 -13.91 -12.57
CA GLY A 412 -18.19 -14.57 -11.47
C GLY A 412 -17.26 -14.95 -10.30
N ASN A 413 -16.03 -14.42 -10.29
CA ASN A 413 -15.06 -14.53 -9.20
C ASN A 413 -14.74 -15.99 -8.79
N VAL A 414 -14.65 -16.25 -7.49
CA VAL A 414 -14.30 -17.58 -6.94
C VAL A 414 -15.39 -18.62 -7.25
N TYR A 415 -16.64 -18.19 -7.31
CA TYR A 415 -17.74 -19.08 -7.65
C TYR A 415 -17.61 -19.62 -9.09
N GLU A 416 -17.32 -18.75 -10.03
CA GLU A 416 -17.10 -19.14 -11.44
C GLU A 416 -15.87 -20.04 -11.59
N LEU A 417 -14.76 -19.70 -10.91
CA LEU A 417 -13.58 -20.56 -10.90
C LEU A 417 -13.88 -21.96 -10.37
N HIS A 418 -14.65 -22.07 -9.29
CA HIS A 418 -15.05 -23.34 -8.72
C HIS A 418 -15.93 -24.16 -9.69
N GLN A 419 -16.94 -23.54 -10.31
CA GLN A 419 -17.79 -24.17 -11.33
C GLN A 419 -16.97 -24.64 -12.52
N PHE A 420 -16.05 -23.82 -13.01
CA PHE A 420 -15.12 -24.17 -14.07
C PHE A 420 -14.30 -25.42 -13.75
N LEU A 421 -13.74 -25.50 -12.54
CA LEU A 421 -12.94 -26.66 -12.12
C LEU A 421 -13.79 -27.92 -11.97
N GLN A 422 -15.04 -27.80 -11.53
CA GLN A 422 -15.99 -28.94 -11.51
C GLN A 422 -16.23 -29.46 -12.92
N GLN A 423 -16.49 -28.57 -13.87
CA GLN A 423 -16.70 -28.93 -15.27
C GLN A 423 -15.41 -29.53 -15.87
N LEU A 424 -14.25 -28.95 -15.62
CA LEU A 424 -12.97 -29.48 -16.08
C LEU A 424 -12.72 -30.91 -15.57
N VAL A 425 -13.00 -31.18 -14.30
CA VAL A 425 -12.89 -32.52 -13.72
C VAL A 425 -13.89 -33.49 -14.38
N ALA A 426 -15.09 -33.04 -14.71
CA ALA A 426 -16.11 -33.89 -15.34
C ALA A 426 -15.76 -34.25 -16.80
N GLU A 427 -15.23 -33.29 -17.59
CA GLU A 427 -14.97 -33.44 -19.01
C GLU A 427 -13.60 -34.06 -19.33
N THR A 428 -12.62 -33.99 -18.43
CA THR A 428 -11.26 -34.49 -18.70
C THR A 428 -11.19 -36.01 -18.58
N GLU A 429 -10.77 -36.70 -19.63
CA GLU A 429 -10.54 -38.14 -19.62
C GLU A 429 -9.14 -38.46 -19.11
N GLY A 430 -8.82 -38.49 -17.92
CA GLY A 430 -7.47 -38.77 -17.41
C GLY A 430 -7.18 -38.04 -16.13
N ASN A 431 -5.89 -38.02 -15.73
CA ASN A 431 -5.45 -37.44 -14.45
C ASN A 431 -4.67 -36.13 -14.61
N LEU A 432 -4.51 -35.64 -15.84
CA LEU A 432 -3.77 -34.39 -16.12
C LEU A 432 -4.53 -33.55 -17.14
N ALA A 433 -4.83 -32.31 -16.82
CA ALA A 433 -5.39 -31.34 -17.76
C ALA A 433 -4.28 -30.38 -18.22
N ASP A 434 -4.16 -30.23 -19.52
CA ASP A 434 -3.20 -29.36 -20.18
C ASP A 434 -3.78 -27.97 -20.50
N GLU A 435 -2.93 -27.09 -20.98
CA GLU A 435 -3.28 -25.73 -21.41
C GLU A 435 -4.38 -25.74 -22.48
N GLN A 436 -4.35 -26.66 -23.42
CA GLN A 436 -5.31 -26.72 -24.54
C GLN A 436 -6.73 -27.09 -24.07
N GLN A 437 -6.83 -27.98 -23.10
CA GLN A 437 -8.11 -28.36 -22.50
C GLN A 437 -8.72 -27.19 -21.71
N VAL A 438 -7.92 -26.51 -20.90
CA VAL A 438 -8.33 -25.31 -20.16
C VAL A 438 -8.78 -24.23 -21.14
N TRP A 439 -8.00 -23.96 -22.20
CA TRP A 439 -8.34 -22.94 -23.20
C TRP A 439 -9.66 -23.22 -23.92
N ARG A 440 -9.90 -24.50 -24.34
CA ARG A 440 -11.16 -24.88 -24.97
C ARG A 440 -12.36 -24.62 -24.07
N LEU A 441 -12.26 -25.00 -22.82
CA LEU A 441 -13.33 -24.83 -21.84
C LEU A 441 -13.58 -23.36 -21.51
N LEU A 442 -12.54 -22.54 -21.36
CA LEU A 442 -12.66 -21.08 -21.16
C LEU A 442 -13.38 -20.40 -22.33
N ASN A 443 -13.08 -20.80 -23.56
CA ASN A 443 -13.75 -20.26 -24.74
C ASN A 443 -15.22 -20.66 -24.82
N GLN A 444 -15.59 -21.84 -24.35
CA GLN A 444 -17.00 -22.28 -24.28
C GLN A 444 -17.78 -21.43 -23.27
N LEU A 445 -17.20 -21.11 -22.11
CA LEU A 445 -17.81 -20.21 -21.13
C LEU A 445 -18.02 -18.80 -21.67
N SER A 446 -17.06 -18.29 -22.44
CA SER A 446 -17.13 -16.95 -23.05
C SER A 446 -18.26 -16.79 -24.09
N THR A 447 -18.77 -17.90 -24.65
CA THR A 447 -19.86 -17.89 -25.65
C THR A 447 -21.27 -17.91 -25.02
N VAL A 448 -21.38 -18.22 -23.73
CA VAL A 448 -22.66 -18.14 -23.00
C VAL A 448 -22.79 -16.74 -22.39
N PRO A 449 -23.76 -15.90 -22.81
CA PRO A 449 -23.94 -14.59 -22.19
C PRO A 449 -24.29 -14.76 -20.71
N ILE A 450 -23.40 -14.35 -19.80
CA ILE A 450 -23.61 -14.37 -18.34
C ILE A 450 -24.89 -13.59 -17.94
N ALA A 451 -25.41 -12.73 -18.82
CA ALA A 451 -26.66 -12.02 -18.67
C ALA A 451 -27.89 -12.90 -18.43
N SER A 452 -27.84 -14.22 -18.68
CA SER A 452 -28.96 -15.14 -18.45
C SER A 452 -28.93 -15.86 -17.10
N ALA A 453 -27.80 -15.87 -16.40
CA ALA A 453 -27.65 -16.54 -15.11
C ALA A 453 -28.06 -15.65 -13.92
N PHE A 454 -28.07 -14.33 -14.09
CA PHE A 454 -28.50 -13.37 -13.09
C PHE A 454 -29.43 -12.35 -13.74
N PRO A 455 -30.76 -12.49 -13.60
CA PRO A 455 -31.70 -11.50 -14.12
C PRO A 455 -31.41 -10.15 -13.42
N LYS A 456 -31.12 -9.13 -14.23
CA LYS A 456 -31.10 -7.75 -13.71
C LYS A 456 -32.45 -7.48 -13.04
N PRO A 457 -32.51 -6.81 -11.89
CA PRO A 457 -33.76 -6.49 -11.24
C PRO A 457 -34.66 -5.79 -12.27
N SER A 458 -35.83 -6.38 -12.50
CA SER A 458 -36.83 -5.84 -13.41
C SER A 458 -37.17 -4.44 -12.97
N SER A 459 -36.91 -3.45 -13.82
CA SER A 459 -37.40 -2.10 -13.61
C SER A 459 -38.90 -2.17 -13.44
N HIS A 460 -39.39 -2.02 -12.20
CA HIS A 460 -40.80 -1.92 -11.94
C HIS A 460 -41.37 -0.74 -12.73
N ARG A 461 -42.20 -1.07 -13.72
CA ARG A 461 -43.03 -0.12 -14.46
C ARG A 461 -43.89 0.65 -13.45
N ARG A 462 -43.53 1.89 -13.16
CA ARG A 462 -44.46 2.84 -12.54
C ARG A 462 -45.63 3.11 -13.49
N PRO A 463 -46.87 3.16 -12.99
CA PRO A 463 -47.98 3.61 -13.81
C PRO A 463 -47.78 5.06 -14.24
N ASN A 464 -47.88 5.24 -15.54
CA ASN A 464 -47.73 6.52 -16.25
C ASN A 464 -48.85 7.47 -15.84
N LYS A 465 -48.54 8.55 -15.11
CA LYS A 465 -49.32 9.81 -15.14
C LYS A 465 -48.42 10.94 -14.66
N LEU A 466 -47.84 11.63 -15.61
CA LEU A 466 -47.87 13.10 -15.75
C LEU A 466 -46.97 13.47 -16.95
N GLN A 467 -47.65 13.91 -18.00
CA GLN A 467 -47.05 14.53 -19.20
C GLN A 467 -46.44 15.88 -18.84
N GLY A 468 -45.28 16.14 -19.43
CA GLY A 468 -44.80 17.47 -19.75
C GLY A 468 -43.63 17.97 -18.88
N PHE A 469 -42.43 17.75 -19.36
CA PHE A 469 -41.42 18.78 -19.66
C PHE A 469 -40.11 18.07 -20.06
N SER A 470 -39.82 18.16 -21.34
CA SER A 470 -38.53 17.73 -21.90
C SER A 470 -37.46 18.77 -21.58
N ILE A 471 -36.39 18.38 -20.90
CA ILE A 471 -35.13 19.12 -20.91
C ILE A 471 -34.04 18.17 -21.42
N GLN A 472 -33.55 18.50 -22.62
CA GLN A 472 -32.36 17.96 -23.24
C GLN A 472 -31.12 18.37 -22.42
N GLY A 473 -30.15 17.49 -22.31
CA GLY A 473 -28.79 17.89 -21.97
C GLY A 473 -28.07 16.98 -20.95
N ASN A 474 -27.61 15.85 -21.43
CA ASN A 474 -26.63 15.01 -20.72
C ASN A 474 -25.26 15.68 -20.87
N GLN A 475 -24.80 16.44 -19.87
CA GLN A 475 -23.40 16.82 -19.71
C GLN A 475 -22.96 16.45 -18.30
N ALA A 476 -21.97 15.57 -18.22
CA ALA A 476 -21.24 15.29 -16.98
C ALA A 476 -20.73 16.61 -16.38
N ARG A 477 -21.19 16.95 -15.17
CA ARG A 477 -20.81 18.20 -14.51
C ARG A 477 -19.42 18.05 -13.90
N PRO A 478 -18.48 18.97 -14.20
CA PRO A 478 -17.17 18.96 -13.54
C PRO A 478 -17.33 19.25 -12.06
N TYR A 479 -16.51 18.60 -11.24
CA TYR A 479 -16.43 18.79 -9.80
C TYR A 479 -16.04 20.24 -9.49
N LEU A 480 -16.97 21.04 -8.99
CA LEU A 480 -16.70 22.43 -8.61
C LEU A 480 -15.97 22.48 -7.27
N GLN A 481 -14.78 23.12 -7.26
CA GLN A 481 -13.97 23.32 -6.04
C GLN A 481 -14.74 24.11 -4.97
N ALA A 482 -14.33 23.92 -3.70
CA ALA A 482 -15.02 24.46 -2.51
C ALA A 482 -15.25 25.98 -2.51
N ASP A 483 -14.53 26.77 -3.30
CA ASP A 483 -14.59 28.23 -3.34
C ASP A 483 -15.25 28.81 -4.61
N SER A 484 -16.04 28.02 -5.35
CA SER A 484 -16.57 28.41 -6.66
C SER A 484 -17.70 29.43 -6.65
N HIS A 485 -18.26 29.80 -5.49
CA HIS A 485 -19.34 30.81 -5.37
C HIS A 485 -19.07 31.82 -4.26
N SER A 486 -19.23 33.12 -4.58
CA SER A 486 -19.12 34.19 -3.58
C SER A 486 -20.26 34.14 -2.55
N LEU A 487 -20.01 34.66 -1.38
CA LEU A 487 -20.94 34.80 -0.27
C LEU A 487 -22.28 35.44 -0.65
N GLU A 488 -22.21 36.57 -1.37
CA GLU A 488 -23.34 37.32 -1.84
C GLU A 488 -24.24 36.46 -2.73
N LYS A 489 -23.65 35.65 -3.59
CA LYS A 489 -24.38 34.79 -4.51
C LYS A 489 -25.12 33.64 -3.81
N ILE A 490 -24.59 33.16 -2.69
CA ILE A 490 -25.23 32.12 -1.87
C ILE A 490 -26.42 32.74 -1.10
N GLU A 491 -26.25 33.94 -0.54
CA GLU A 491 -27.33 34.69 0.17
C GLU A 491 -28.44 35.13 -0.78
N GLU A 492 -28.12 35.65 -1.97
CA GLU A 492 -29.09 35.99 -3.01
C GLU A 492 -29.92 34.78 -3.49
N THR A 493 -29.24 33.66 -3.73
CA THR A 493 -29.94 32.45 -4.18
C THR A 493 -30.82 31.85 -3.08
N LEU A 494 -30.41 31.95 -1.81
CA LEU A 494 -31.24 31.55 -0.68
C LEU A 494 -32.46 32.46 -0.50
N ALA A 495 -32.30 33.76 -0.69
CA ALA A 495 -33.40 34.73 -0.65
C ALA A 495 -34.38 34.48 -1.80
N TYR A 496 -33.88 34.23 -3.01
CA TYR A 496 -34.68 33.88 -4.18
C TYR A 496 -35.50 32.57 -3.96
N CYS A 497 -34.90 31.58 -3.33
CA CYS A 497 -35.56 30.32 -2.99
C CYS A 497 -36.42 30.40 -1.71
N ARG A 498 -36.68 31.59 -1.16
CA ARG A 498 -37.44 31.82 0.09
C ARG A 498 -36.95 30.95 1.27
N GLY A 499 -35.65 30.75 1.37
CA GLY A 499 -35.02 29.96 2.44
C GLY A 499 -34.98 28.44 2.18
N ASN A 500 -35.46 27.96 1.06
CA ASN A 500 -35.41 26.53 0.72
C ASN A 500 -33.98 26.15 0.29
N LYS A 501 -33.24 25.55 1.23
CA LYS A 501 -31.82 25.20 1.06
C LYS A 501 -31.59 24.12 0.00
N THR A 502 -32.55 23.21 -0.20
CA THR A 502 -32.44 22.15 -1.22
C THR A 502 -32.53 22.73 -2.63
N GLN A 503 -33.49 23.68 -2.86
CA GLN A 503 -33.61 24.39 -4.14
C GLN A 503 -32.43 25.32 -4.40
N ALA A 504 -31.95 26.03 -3.37
CA ALA A 504 -30.80 26.91 -3.48
C ALA A 504 -29.51 26.11 -3.82
N ALA A 505 -29.32 24.93 -3.21
CA ALA A 505 -28.20 24.03 -3.54
C ALA A 505 -28.25 23.58 -5.01
N GLN A 506 -29.42 23.17 -5.48
CA GLN A 506 -29.61 22.78 -6.90
C GLN A 506 -29.32 23.93 -7.89
N MET A 507 -29.76 25.14 -7.59
CA MET A 507 -29.50 26.32 -8.44
C MET A 507 -28.01 26.71 -8.48
N LEU A 508 -27.29 26.50 -7.37
CA LEU A 508 -25.85 26.75 -7.27
C LEU A 508 -24.99 25.59 -7.80
N GLY A 509 -25.60 24.47 -8.21
CA GLY A 509 -24.87 23.27 -8.64
C GLY A 509 -24.13 22.57 -7.51
N LEU A 510 -24.54 22.81 -6.24
CA LEU A 510 -23.96 22.25 -5.03
C LEU A 510 -24.86 21.14 -4.48
N SER A 511 -24.27 20.19 -3.74
CA SER A 511 -25.05 19.32 -2.88
C SER A 511 -25.60 20.12 -1.68
N THR A 512 -26.74 19.70 -1.14
CA THR A 512 -27.33 20.31 0.05
C THR A 512 -26.35 20.39 1.22
N ARG A 513 -25.49 19.36 1.38
CA ARG A 513 -24.45 19.30 2.41
C ARG A 513 -23.32 20.31 2.18
N GLN A 514 -22.90 20.52 0.93
CA GLN A 514 -21.90 21.53 0.58
C GLN A 514 -22.43 22.94 0.86
N LEU A 515 -23.72 23.20 0.60
CA LEU A 515 -24.36 24.45 0.94
C LEU A 515 -24.44 24.64 2.47
N TYR A 516 -24.82 23.61 3.24
CA TYR A 516 -24.84 23.65 4.70
C TYR A 516 -23.47 23.96 5.29
N TYR A 517 -22.43 23.26 4.85
CA TYR A 517 -21.06 23.48 5.31
C TYR A 517 -20.57 24.91 5.06
N ARG A 518 -20.90 25.46 3.89
CA ARG A 518 -20.57 26.85 3.54
C ARG A 518 -21.32 27.86 4.41
N LEU A 519 -22.60 27.63 4.67
CA LEU A 519 -23.39 28.49 5.55
C LEU A 519 -22.91 28.48 7.00
N GLU A 520 -22.41 27.34 7.47
CA GLU A 520 -21.87 27.20 8.83
C GLU A 520 -20.51 27.91 8.98
N LYS A 521 -19.63 27.76 7.99
CA LYS A 521 -18.37 28.51 7.90
C LYS A 521 -18.59 30.02 7.88
N LEU A 522 -19.62 30.48 7.18
CA LEU A 522 -20.03 31.87 7.10
C LEU A 522 -20.55 32.44 8.42
N LYS A 523 -21.28 31.65 9.20
CA LYS A 523 -21.71 32.07 10.53
C LYS A 523 -20.51 32.28 11.45
N GLN A 524 -19.53 31.39 11.40
CA GLN A 524 -18.31 31.49 12.19
C GLN A 524 -17.45 32.71 11.80
N GLU A 525 -17.35 33.04 10.50
CA GLU A 525 -16.64 34.22 10.01
C GLU A 525 -17.33 35.53 10.42
N LYS A 526 -18.68 35.58 10.39
CA LYS A 526 -19.46 36.75 10.87
C LYS A 526 -19.40 36.93 12.40
N GLU A 527 -19.28 35.84 13.15
CA GLU A 527 -19.11 35.89 14.62
C GLU A 527 -17.70 36.33 15.02
N SER A 528 -16.67 35.91 14.27
CA SER A 528 -15.29 36.35 14.50
C SER A 528 -15.05 37.84 14.13
N GLN A 529 -15.77 38.37 13.14
CA GLN A 529 -15.72 39.79 12.79
C GLN A 529 -16.51 40.72 13.74
N LYS A 530 -17.45 40.18 14.55
CA LYS A 530 -18.16 40.92 15.57
C LYS A 530 -17.40 40.97 16.92
N SER A 531 -16.36 40.15 17.07
CA SER A 531 -15.54 40.06 18.29
C SER A 531 -14.19 40.79 18.17
N SER A 532 -13.92 41.41 17.03
CA SER A 532 -12.80 42.34 16.78
C SER A 532 -13.32 43.77 16.63
#